data_b2b7203740e0ce1e139d1a4cdb2a5b06
#
_entry.id   b2b7203740e0ce1e139d1a4cdb2a5b06
#
_cell.length_a   1.000
_cell.length_b   1.000
_cell.length_c   1.000
_cell.angle_alpha   90.00
_cell.angle_beta   90.00
_cell.angle_gamma   90.00
#
_symmetry.space_group_name_H-M   'P 1'
#
loop_
_entity.id
_entity.type
_entity.pdbx_description
1 polymer ?
#
loop_
_entity_poly.entity_id
_entity_poly.type
_entity_poly.pdbx_seq_one_letter_code
_entity_poly.pdbx_strand_id
1 'polypeptide(L)'
;MNDKTLIADLLTDAEEAEARQFGRKLYNSPVFTDLDRKSLMARVIKACPATQDLVTGEFEKKVEGVISSHKSIEKRKKDLDEVIKVKIPENTKEIAVARSYGDLRENFEFKAAKQMQAVLMRRKSQLEKELVHVQATDFKNADTSQVNIGTVAKLEDDNGNAVTYTILGAWDSIPEDNIVSYLSDIGMTLVGAKEGDRLEVRDMETEKNRFLTIKSITPYC
;
A
#
# COMPACT_ATOMS: atom_id res chain seq x y z
N MET A 1 6.47 23.22 18.05
CA MET A 1 6.02 24.25 17.10
C MET A 1 4.65 23.82 16.60
N ASN A 2 3.60 24.43 17.12
CA ASN A 2 2.22 24.04 16.80
C ASN A 2 1.68 25.07 15.82
N ASP A 3 2.18 24.99 14.57
CA ASP A 3 1.81 25.98 13.55
C ASP A 3 0.44 25.63 12.98
N LYS A 4 -0.60 26.24 13.56
CA LYS A 4 -2.00 26.02 13.16
C LYS A 4 -2.30 26.57 11.78
N THR A 5 -1.45 27.41 11.22
CA THR A 5 -1.63 28.09 9.93
C THR A 5 -0.87 27.42 8.78
N LEU A 6 0.13 26.59 9.06
CA LEU A 6 1.02 26.00 8.07
C LEU A 6 0.29 25.38 6.87
N ILE A 7 -0.77 24.61 7.11
CA ILE A 7 -1.55 23.97 6.02
C ILE A 7 -2.32 25.04 5.21
N ALA A 8 -2.88 26.04 5.89
CA ALA A 8 -3.57 27.12 5.20
C ALA A 8 -2.59 27.94 4.34
N ASP A 9 -1.41 28.24 4.88
CA ASP A 9 -0.37 28.99 4.19
C ASP A 9 0.17 28.21 2.97
N LEU A 10 0.37 26.89 3.11
CA LEU A 10 0.80 25.99 2.00
C LEU A 10 -0.23 25.88 0.88
N LEU A 11 -1.52 25.99 1.20
CA LEU A 11 -2.61 25.80 0.24
C LEU A 11 -3.19 27.14 -0.27
N THR A 12 -2.70 28.30 0.18
CA THR A 12 -3.24 29.61 -0.20
C THR A 12 -3.08 29.88 -1.69
N ASP A 13 -1.96 29.47 -2.28
CA ASP A 13 -1.63 29.69 -3.69
C ASP A 13 -1.64 28.38 -4.51
N ALA A 14 -2.07 27.25 -3.90
CA ALA A 14 -2.08 25.94 -4.55
C ALA A 14 -3.30 25.80 -5.48
N GLU A 15 -3.08 25.23 -6.66
CA GLU A 15 -4.18 24.83 -7.54
C GLU A 15 -5.04 23.72 -6.90
N GLU A 16 -6.31 23.62 -7.28
CA GLU A 16 -7.24 22.59 -6.75
C GLU A 16 -6.68 21.18 -6.86
N ALA A 17 -6.01 20.85 -7.97
CA ALA A 17 -5.38 19.55 -8.21
C ALA A 17 -4.25 19.27 -7.20
N GLU A 18 -3.43 20.26 -6.88
CA GLU A 18 -2.34 20.15 -5.90
C GLU A 18 -2.89 19.98 -4.47
N ALA A 19 -3.91 20.77 -4.11
CA ALA A 19 -4.59 20.65 -2.83
C ALA A 19 -5.23 19.28 -2.65
N ARG A 20 -5.84 18.73 -3.69
CA ARG A 20 -6.39 17.35 -3.71
C ARG A 20 -5.29 16.29 -3.54
N GLN A 21 -4.16 16.44 -4.25
CA GLN A 21 -3.04 15.52 -4.13
C GLN A 21 -2.45 15.55 -2.71
N PHE A 22 -2.26 16.75 -2.15
CA PHE A 22 -1.79 16.90 -0.77
C PHE A 22 -2.76 16.25 0.23
N GLY A 23 -4.06 16.50 0.09
CA GLY A 23 -5.10 15.89 0.92
C GLY A 23 -5.09 14.37 0.85
N ARG A 24 -4.94 13.78 -0.34
CA ARG A 24 -4.82 12.32 -0.53
C ARG A 24 -3.58 11.75 0.15
N LYS A 25 -2.40 12.34 -0.06
CA LYS A 25 -1.16 11.91 0.59
C LYS A 25 -1.27 11.96 2.12
N LEU A 26 -1.89 13.01 2.65
CA LEU A 26 -2.10 13.16 4.09
C LEU A 26 -3.11 12.13 4.64
N TYR A 27 -4.22 11.93 3.94
CA TYR A 27 -5.28 10.99 4.34
C TYR A 27 -4.79 9.54 4.34
N ASN A 28 -4.00 9.15 3.35
CA ASN A 28 -3.48 7.79 3.20
C ASN A 28 -2.17 7.53 3.97
N SER A 29 -1.59 8.55 4.60
CA SER A 29 -0.33 8.40 5.34
C SER A 29 -0.51 7.51 6.58
N PRO A 30 0.28 6.44 6.75
CA PRO A 30 0.23 5.58 7.93
C PRO A 30 0.89 6.21 9.18
N VAL A 31 1.54 7.37 9.02
CA VAL A 31 2.28 8.04 10.11
C VAL A 31 1.32 8.67 11.12
N PHE A 32 0.13 9.10 10.69
CA PHE A 32 -0.83 9.82 11.52
C PHE A 32 -1.86 8.89 12.17
N THR A 33 -2.21 9.18 13.43
CA THR A 33 -3.36 8.52 14.07
C THR A 33 -4.67 8.96 13.40
N ASP A 34 -5.74 8.19 13.55
CA ASP A 34 -7.05 8.54 12.98
C ASP A 34 -7.55 9.91 13.43
N LEU A 35 -7.24 10.29 14.68
CA LEU A 35 -7.63 11.59 15.24
C LEU A 35 -6.82 12.73 14.61
N ASP A 36 -5.50 12.56 14.49
CA ASP A 36 -4.62 13.53 13.84
C ASP A 36 -5.00 13.72 12.38
N ARG A 37 -5.26 12.62 11.67
CA ARG A 37 -5.67 12.61 10.26
C ARG A 37 -6.96 13.40 10.05
N LYS A 38 -7.99 13.17 10.85
CA LYS A 38 -9.25 13.93 10.79
C LYS A 38 -9.04 15.42 11.08
N SER A 39 -8.21 15.74 12.07
CA SER A 39 -7.88 17.13 12.42
C SER A 39 -7.14 17.84 11.29
N LEU A 40 -6.17 17.17 10.65
CA LEU A 40 -5.39 17.72 9.55
C LEU A 40 -6.25 17.87 8.29
N MET A 41 -7.08 16.87 7.95
CA MET A 41 -8.02 16.94 6.82
C MET A 41 -9.04 18.06 6.98
N ALA A 42 -9.56 18.31 8.20
CA ALA A 42 -10.45 19.44 8.44
C ALA A 42 -9.79 20.80 8.12
N ARG A 43 -8.48 20.91 8.29
CA ARG A 43 -7.73 22.11 7.91
C ARG A 43 -7.53 22.23 6.40
N VAL A 44 -7.27 21.10 5.72
CA VAL A 44 -7.18 21.05 4.24
C VAL A 44 -8.50 21.46 3.62
N ILE A 45 -9.63 20.91 4.09
CA ILE A 45 -10.98 21.25 3.61
C ILE A 45 -11.29 22.72 3.87
N LYS A 46 -10.89 23.26 5.02
CA LYS A 46 -11.08 24.68 5.34
C LYS A 46 -10.30 25.59 4.39
N ALA A 47 -9.09 25.20 3.98
CA ALA A 47 -8.26 25.94 3.03
C ALA A 47 -8.74 25.79 1.58
N CYS A 48 -9.16 24.55 1.19
CA CYS A 48 -9.67 24.25 -0.14
C CYS A 48 -10.94 23.39 -0.04
N PRO A 49 -12.15 23.99 -0.07
CA PRO A 49 -13.43 23.26 0.07
C PRO A 49 -13.66 22.18 -1.00
N ALA A 50 -13.04 22.32 -2.17
CA ALA A 50 -13.11 21.31 -3.25
C ALA A 50 -12.50 19.94 -2.86
N THR A 51 -11.76 19.89 -1.74
CA THR A 51 -11.20 18.63 -1.20
C THR A 51 -12.14 17.89 -0.24
N GLN A 52 -13.35 18.41 -0.02
CA GLN A 52 -14.31 17.81 0.92
C GLN A 52 -14.74 16.39 0.50
N ASP A 53 -14.78 16.12 -0.79
CA ASP A 53 -15.09 14.81 -1.35
C ASP A 53 -14.05 13.73 -0.97
N LEU A 54 -12.82 14.11 -0.64
CA LEU A 54 -11.80 13.19 -0.13
C LEU A 54 -12.16 12.57 1.24
N VAL A 55 -13.03 13.23 2.00
CA VAL A 55 -13.46 12.77 3.33
C VAL A 55 -14.91 12.26 3.32
N THR A 56 -15.78 12.84 2.49
CA THR A 56 -17.21 12.47 2.38
C THR A 56 -17.50 11.49 1.26
N GLY A 57 -16.61 11.38 0.27
CA GLY A 57 -16.67 10.31 -0.73
C GLY A 57 -16.39 8.95 -0.09
N GLU A 58 -16.97 7.88 -0.58
CA GLU A 58 -17.03 6.50 -0.10
C GLU A 58 -15.71 5.84 0.39
N PHE A 59 -14.61 6.61 0.52
CA PHE A 59 -13.39 6.20 1.21
C PHE A 59 -13.60 5.91 2.71
N GLU A 60 -14.71 6.32 3.31
CA GLU A 60 -15.05 5.99 4.70
C GLU A 60 -15.62 4.58 4.93
N LYS A 61 -15.78 3.75 3.92
CA LYS A 61 -15.72 2.33 4.23
C LYS A 61 -14.27 2.04 4.63
N LYS A 62 -13.98 2.19 5.94
CA LYS A 62 -12.90 1.42 6.57
C LYS A 62 -13.00 0.03 5.99
N VAL A 63 -12.19 -0.26 5.01
CA VAL A 63 -11.88 -1.64 4.68
C VAL A 63 -11.13 -2.11 5.93
N GLU A 64 -11.86 -2.68 6.89
CA GLU A 64 -11.27 -3.41 8.01
C GLU A 64 -10.57 -4.62 7.39
N GLY A 65 -9.44 -4.37 6.78
CA GLY A 65 -8.68 -5.41 6.09
C GLY A 65 -8.04 -4.93 4.80
N VAL A 66 -7.11 -5.71 4.35
CA VAL A 66 -6.38 -5.53 3.09
C VAL A 66 -7.16 -6.19 1.97
N ILE A 67 -7.36 -5.49 0.84
CA ILE A 67 -7.99 -6.06 -0.36
C ILE A 67 -6.92 -6.72 -1.22
N SER A 68 -7.15 -7.96 -1.68
CA SER A 68 -6.26 -8.64 -2.61
C SER A 68 -6.99 -9.69 -3.46
N SER A 69 -6.36 -10.16 -4.53
CA SER A 69 -6.93 -11.21 -5.39
C SER A 69 -7.01 -12.54 -4.65
N HIS A 70 -7.96 -13.38 -5.06
CA HIS A 70 -8.04 -14.77 -4.60
C HIS A 70 -6.71 -15.52 -4.78
N LYS A 71 -6.02 -15.30 -5.91
CA LYS A 71 -4.75 -15.94 -6.23
C LYS A 71 -3.65 -15.57 -5.24
N SER A 72 -3.53 -14.29 -4.91
CA SER A 72 -2.51 -13.82 -3.97
C SER A 72 -2.80 -14.25 -2.54
N ILE A 73 -4.06 -14.32 -2.14
CA ILE A 73 -4.48 -14.89 -0.85
C ILE A 73 -4.13 -16.36 -0.75
N GLU A 74 -4.43 -17.15 -1.79
CA GLU A 74 -4.08 -18.58 -1.83
C GLU A 74 -2.56 -18.81 -1.76
N LYS A 75 -1.77 -17.96 -2.42
CA LYS A 75 -0.31 -18.00 -2.31
C LYS A 75 0.13 -17.78 -0.86
N ARG A 76 -0.42 -16.76 -0.18
CA ARG A 76 -0.11 -16.46 1.23
C ARG A 76 -0.51 -17.60 2.18
N LYS A 77 -1.65 -18.25 1.93
CA LYS A 77 -2.06 -19.43 2.69
C LYS A 77 -1.06 -20.59 2.52
N LYS A 78 -0.59 -20.83 1.29
CA LYS A 78 0.45 -21.83 1.02
C LYS A 78 1.76 -21.49 1.71
N ASP A 79 2.18 -20.21 1.70
CA ASP A 79 3.37 -19.77 2.39
C ASP A 79 3.26 -20.00 3.91
N LEU A 80 2.10 -19.74 4.51
CA LEU A 80 1.83 -20.03 5.91
C LEU A 80 1.90 -21.53 6.21
N ASP A 81 1.27 -22.34 5.38
CA ASP A 81 1.30 -23.80 5.47
C ASP A 81 2.73 -24.37 5.37
N GLU A 82 3.54 -23.85 4.45
CA GLU A 82 4.95 -24.21 4.32
C GLU A 82 5.75 -23.87 5.59
N VAL A 83 5.54 -22.68 6.14
CA VAL A 83 6.20 -22.28 7.40
C VAL A 83 5.83 -23.23 8.53
N ILE A 84 4.54 -23.58 8.68
CA ILE A 84 4.05 -24.40 9.80
C ILE A 84 4.41 -25.87 9.62
N LYS A 85 4.21 -26.43 8.42
CA LYS A 85 4.28 -27.87 8.18
C LYS A 85 5.68 -28.35 7.79
N VAL A 86 6.54 -27.43 7.29
CA VAL A 86 7.87 -27.78 6.80
C VAL A 86 8.95 -27.06 7.61
N LYS A 87 9.02 -25.74 7.52
CA LYS A 87 10.17 -24.97 8.06
C LYS A 87 10.31 -25.05 9.58
N ILE A 88 9.20 -24.93 10.33
CA ILE A 88 9.25 -25.01 11.79
C ILE A 88 9.65 -26.41 12.27
N PRO A 89 9.08 -27.53 11.76
CA PRO A 89 9.52 -28.88 12.12
C PRO A 89 10.99 -29.16 11.75
N GLU A 90 11.47 -28.72 10.58
CA GLU A 90 12.87 -28.86 10.18
C GLU A 90 13.79 -28.13 11.15
N ASN A 91 13.51 -26.87 11.44
CA ASN A 91 14.29 -26.09 12.40
C ASN A 91 14.25 -26.70 13.83
N THR A 92 13.14 -27.33 14.21
CA THR A 92 13.05 -28.04 15.49
C THR A 92 14.02 -29.23 15.53
N LYS A 93 14.18 -29.95 14.43
CA LYS A 93 15.17 -31.05 14.31
C LYS A 93 16.59 -30.50 14.35
N GLU A 94 16.88 -29.38 13.66
CA GLU A 94 18.19 -28.73 13.69
C GLU A 94 18.56 -28.31 15.14
N ILE A 95 17.63 -27.74 15.89
CA ILE A 95 17.84 -27.40 17.29
C ILE A 95 18.15 -28.65 18.12
N ALA A 96 17.45 -29.75 17.89
CA ALA A 96 17.68 -31.02 18.59
C ALA A 96 19.07 -31.59 18.29
N VAL A 97 19.49 -31.58 17.03
CA VAL A 97 20.82 -32.02 16.57
C VAL A 97 21.89 -31.14 17.18
N ALA A 98 21.78 -29.82 17.04
CA ALA A 98 22.76 -28.89 17.59
C ALA A 98 22.90 -29.02 19.11
N ARG A 99 21.78 -29.29 19.81
CA ARG A 99 21.78 -29.53 21.27
C ARG A 99 22.57 -30.80 21.65
N SER A 100 22.59 -31.82 20.79
CA SER A 100 23.31 -33.07 21.06
C SER A 100 24.83 -32.93 21.04
N TYR A 101 25.38 -31.85 20.47
CA TYR A 101 26.81 -31.61 20.40
C TYR A 101 27.45 -31.13 21.73
N GLY A 102 26.67 -30.93 22.76
CA GLY A 102 27.19 -30.58 24.10
C GLY A 102 27.13 -29.09 24.42
N ASP A 103 28.24 -28.51 24.87
CA ASP A 103 28.27 -27.17 25.46
C ASP A 103 27.48 -26.10 24.70
N LEU A 104 26.31 -25.72 25.27
CA LEU A 104 25.39 -24.79 24.65
C LEU A 104 25.89 -23.33 24.66
N ARG A 105 26.87 -22.99 25.50
CA ARG A 105 27.36 -21.63 25.66
C ARG A 105 28.20 -21.21 24.45
N GLU A 106 29.00 -22.14 23.91
CA GLU A 106 29.88 -21.90 22.77
C GLU A 106 29.35 -22.52 21.47
N ASN A 107 28.18 -23.16 21.51
CA ASN A 107 27.57 -23.82 20.35
C ASN A 107 26.90 -22.78 19.42
N PHE A 108 27.64 -22.40 18.37
CA PHE A 108 27.15 -21.43 17.38
C PHE A 108 25.96 -21.98 16.56
N GLU A 109 25.93 -23.28 16.26
CA GLU A 109 24.84 -23.91 15.52
C GLU A 109 23.53 -23.88 16.31
N PHE A 110 23.60 -24.17 17.62
CA PHE A 110 22.44 -24.05 18.49
C PHE A 110 21.92 -22.61 18.54
N LYS A 111 22.80 -21.61 18.68
CA LYS A 111 22.43 -20.20 18.70
C LYS A 111 21.78 -19.78 17.36
N ALA A 112 22.35 -20.19 16.22
CA ALA A 112 21.82 -19.91 14.89
C ALA A 112 20.44 -20.54 14.68
N ALA A 113 20.26 -21.82 15.06
CA ALA A 113 18.98 -22.52 14.96
C ALA A 113 17.90 -21.88 15.85
N LYS A 114 18.26 -21.39 17.04
CA LYS A 114 17.34 -20.63 17.93
C LYS A 114 16.97 -19.26 17.36
N GLN A 115 17.90 -18.57 16.69
CA GLN A 115 17.59 -17.32 16.00
C GLN A 115 16.62 -17.58 14.82
N MET A 116 16.88 -18.63 14.03
CA MET A 116 15.98 -19.02 12.95
C MET A 116 14.58 -19.36 13.48
N GLN A 117 14.47 -20.05 14.61
CA GLN A 117 13.16 -20.30 15.26
C GLN A 117 12.40 -19.00 15.52
N ALA A 118 13.08 -17.98 16.05
CA ALA A 118 12.45 -16.70 16.33
C ALA A 118 11.97 -16.00 15.02
N VAL A 119 12.77 -16.09 13.95
CA VAL A 119 12.40 -15.56 12.62
C VAL A 119 11.16 -16.28 12.08
N LEU A 120 11.13 -17.61 12.11
CA LEU A 120 10.00 -18.42 11.63
C LEU A 120 8.72 -18.13 12.42
N MET A 121 8.81 -17.98 13.75
CA MET A 121 7.66 -17.64 14.58
C MET A 121 7.13 -16.23 14.29
N ARG A 122 7.99 -15.25 14.05
CA ARG A 122 7.59 -13.92 13.61
C ARG A 122 6.89 -13.97 12.25
N ARG A 123 7.48 -14.72 11.29
CA ARG A 123 6.90 -14.87 9.94
C ARG A 123 5.53 -15.53 9.99
N LYS A 124 5.38 -16.60 10.79
CA LYS A 124 4.08 -17.25 11.04
C LYS A 124 3.06 -16.23 11.55
N SER A 125 3.39 -15.54 12.65
CA SER A 125 2.48 -14.57 13.26
C SER A 125 2.09 -13.42 12.31
N GLN A 126 3.04 -12.96 11.47
CA GLN A 126 2.76 -11.95 10.46
C GLN A 126 1.77 -12.45 9.42
N LEU A 127 2.00 -13.64 8.83
CA LEU A 127 1.12 -14.23 7.83
C LEU A 127 -0.29 -14.51 8.40
N GLU A 128 -0.38 -14.99 9.63
CA GLU A 128 -1.66 -15.19 10.32
C GLU A 128 -2.43 -13.87 10.46
N LYS A 129 -1.78 -12.78 10.89
CA LYS A 129 -2.41 -11.45 11.00
C LYS A 129 -2.87 -10.92 9.65
N GLU A 130 -2.03 -11.04 8.63
CA GLU A 130 -2.34 -10.60 7.27
C GLU A 130 -3.59 -11.33 6.73
N LEU A 131 -3.69 -12.65 6.96
CA LEU A 131 -4.79 -13.46 6.47
C LEU A 131 -6.11 -13.28 7.23
N VAL A 132 -6.08 -12.84 8.49
CA VAL A 132 -7.30 -12.57 9.27
C VAL A 132 -8.07 -11.36 8.75
N HIS A 133 -7.37 -10.33 8.26
CA HIS A 133 -7.94 -9.06 7.87
C HIS A 133 -7.93 -8.84 6.35
N VAL A 134 -7.86 -9.89 5.53
CA VAL A 134 -7.87 -9.76 4.07
C VAL A 134 -9.26 -9.98 3.49
N GLN A 135 -9.64 -9.11 2.55
CA GLN A 135 -10.85 -9.26 1.74
C GLN A 135 -10.46 -9.70 0.33
N ALA A 136 -11.07 -10.80 -0.13
CA ALA A 136 -10.84 -11.32 -1.46
C ALA A 136 -11.67 -10.56 -2.50
N THR A 137 -11.07 -10.28 -3.67
CA THR A 137 -11.78 -9.68 -4.80
C THR A 137 -11.31 -10.30 -6.11
N ASP A 138 -12.16 -10.24 -7.14
CA ASP A 138 -11.82 -10.56 -8.53
C ASP A 138 -11.62 -9.29 -9.38
N PHE A 139 -11.68 -8.11 -8.75
CA PHE A 139 -11.55 -6.78 -9.36
C PHE A 139 -12.60 -6.43 -10.41
N LYS A 140 -13.62 -7.27 -10.63
CA LYS A 140 -14.70 -6.99 -11.56
C LYS A 140 -15.58 -5.85 -11.08
N ASN A 141 -16.14 -5.10 -12.03
CA ASN A 141 -17.06 -3.99 -11.77
C ASN A 141 -16.46 -2.85 -10.90
N ALA A 142 -15.17 -2.57 -11.08
CA ALA A 142 -14.56 -1.40 -10.45
C ALA A 142 -15.24 -0.11 -10.96
N ASP A 143 -15.49 0.82 -10.05
CA ASP A 143 -15.97 2.15 -10.41
C ASP A 143 -14.85 2.91 -11.12
N THR A 144 -15.14 3.38 -12.34
CA THR A 144 -14.21 4.12 -13.20
C THR A 144 -14.42 5.63 -13.19
N SER A 145 -15.30 6.15 -12.35
CA SER A 145 -15.50 7.60 -12.15
C SER A 145 -14.24 8.28 -11.60
N GLN A 146 -13.37 7.50 -10.99
CA GLN A 146 -12.06 7.87 -10.48
C GLN A 146 -11.16 6.64 -10.45
N VAL A 147 -9.85 6.85 -10.34
CA VAL A 147 -8.90 5.74 -10.17
C VAL A 147 -9.19 5.01 -8.87
N ASN A 148 -9.43 3.72 -8.93
CA ASN A 148 -9.78 2.86 -7.82
C ASN A 148 -9.11 1.48 -7.94
N ILE A 149 -9.26 0.63 -6.91
CA ILE A 149 -8.81 -0.75 -6.97
C ILE A 149 -9.58 -1.49 -8.07
N GLY A 150 -8.86 -2.15 -8.98
CA GLY A 150 -9.45 -2.81 -10.15
C GLY A 150 -9.61 -1.90 -11.36
N THR A 151 -8.91 -0.76 -11.42
CA THR A 151 -8.92 0.12 -12.60
C THR A 151 -7.55 0.18 -13.27
N VAL A 152 -7.58 0.53 -14.54
CA VAL A 152 -6.41 0.81 -15.39
C VAL A 152 -6.44 2.29 -15.74
N ALA A 153 -5.45 3.03 -15.30
CA ALA A 153 -5.28 4.45 -15.56
C ALA A 153 -4.23 4.65 -16.67
N LYS A 154 -4.61 5.34 -17.76
CA LYS A 154 -3.69 5.82 -18.78
C LYS A 154 -3.31 7.26 -18.48
N LEU A 155 -2.02 7.52 -18.36
CA LEU A 155 -1.47 8.83 -18.05
C LEU A 155 -0.52 9.27 -19.15
N GLU A 156 -0.31 10.57 -19.25
CA GLU A 156 0.59 11.19 -20.24
C GLU A 156 1.42 12.26 -19.54
N ASP A 157 2.71 12.30 -19.84
CA ASP A 157 3.60 13.37 -19.38
C ASP A 157 3.50 14.64 -20.25
N ASP A 158 4.16 15.72 -19.83
CA ASP A 158 4.17 17.00 -20.54
C ASP A 158 4.85 16.88 -21.93
N ASN A 159 5.57 15.79 -22.23
CA ASN A 159 6.23 15.52 -23.51
C ASN A 159 5.37 14.64 -24.44
N GLY A 160 4.18 14.20 -24.00
CA GLY A 160 3.31 13.32 -24.76
C GLY A 160 3.62 11.83 -24.63
N ASN A 161 4.54 11.45 -23.70
CA ASN A 161 4.81 10.04 -23.45
C ASN A 161 3.69 9.44 -22.59
N ALA A 162 3.07 8.39 -23.10
CA ALA A 162 2.00 7.70 -22.39
C ALA A 162 2.55 6.59 -21.47
N VAL A 163 1.99 6.46 -20.28
CA VAL A 163 2.23 5.36 -19.36
C VAL A 163 0.89 4.83 -18.85
N THR A 164 0.81 3.53 -18.65
CA THR A 164 -0.40 2.89 -18.13
C THR A 164 -0.07 2.22 -16.79
N TYR A 165 -0.86 2.51 -15.77
CA TYR A 165 -0.80 1.82 -14.48
C TYR A 165 -2.10 1.06 -14.22
N THR A 166 -1.96 -0.17 -13.77
CA THR A 166 -3.09 -0.98 -13.30
C THR A 166 -3.05 -1.03 -11.77
N ILE A 167 -4.11 -0.59 -11.13
CA ILE A 167 -4.20 -0.52 -9.67
C ILE A 167 -4.94 -1.74 -9.15
N LEU A 168 -4.23 -2.63 -8.47
CA LEU A 168 -4.80 -3.84 -7.91
C LEU A 168 -4.64 -3.91 -6.38
N GLY A 169 -4.87 -5.10 -5.83
CA GLY A 169 -4.82 -5.37 -4.40
C GLY A 169 -3.42 -5.25 -3.80
N ALA A 170 -3.35 -5.29 -2.48
CA ALA A 170 -2.11 -5.06 -1.74
C ALA A 170 -0.99 -6.06 -2.07
N TRP A 171 -1.35 -7.27 -2.48
CA TRP A 171 -0.39 -8.35 -2.78
C TRP A 171 -0.33 -8.72 -4.27
N ASP A 172 -0.91 -7.90 -5.14
CA ASP A 172 -1.07 -8.18 -6.56
C ASP A 172 -0.12 -7.36 -7.44
N SER A 173 0.90 -6.72 -6.86
CA SER A 173 1.85 -5.90 -7.60
C SER A 173 2.76 -6.76 -8.50
N ILE A 174 2.89 -6.34 -9.76
CA ILE A 174 3.81 -6.87 -10.78
C ILE A 174 4.46 -5.66 -11.45
N PRO A 175 5.62 -5.20 -10.94
CA PRO A 175 6.25 -3.96 -11.42
C PRO A 175 6.56 -3.97 -12.92
N GLU A 176 6.96 -5.11 -13.49
CA GLU A 176 7.31 -5.29 -14.89
C GLU A 176 6.13 -4.98 -15.83
N ASP A 177 4.90 -5.20 -15.35
CA ASP A 177 3.65 -4.94 -16.10
C ASP A 177 2.99 -3.61 -15.70
N ASN A 178 3.66 -2.76 -14.92
CA ASN A 178 3.09 -1.56 -14.30
C ASN A 178 1.80 -1.84 -13.47
N ILE A 179 1.69 -3.05 -12.93
CA ILE A 179 0.65 -3.40 -11.97
C ILE A 179 1.12 -3.01 -10.59
N VAL A 180 0.44 -2.06 -9.99
CA VAL A 180 0.81 -1.48 -8.71
C VAL A 180 -0.24 -1.77 -7.64
N SER A 181 0.25 -2.00 -6.43
CA SER A 181 -0.63 -2.10 -5.27
C SER A 181 -1.25 -0.73 -4.95
N TYR A 182 -2.52 -0.70 -4.58
CA TYR A 182 -3.17 0.52 -4.10
C TYR A 182 -2.50 1.09 -2.82
N LEU A 183 -1.70 0.30 -2.11
CA LEU A 183 -0.91 0.71 -0.94
C LEU A 183 0.50 1.19 -1.29
N SER A 184 0.95 1.05 -2.53
CA SER A 184 2.24 1.59 -2.97
C SER A 184 2.21 3.11 -3.10
N ASP A 185 3.38 3.76 -3.11
CA ASP A 185 3.48 5.22 -3.26
C ASP A 185 2.75 5.71 -4.54
N ILE A 186 2.94 4.99 -5.65
CA ILE A 186 2.25 5.28 -6.92
C ILE A 186 0.75 5.02 -6.76
N GLY A 187 0.36 3.88 -6.21
CA GLY A 187 -1.04 3.53 -5.99
C GLY A 187 -1.76 4.56 -5.12
N MET A 188 -1.16 4.95 -3.99
CA MET A 188 -1.71 5.98 -3.10
C MET A 188 -1.81 7.36 -3.76
N THR A 189 -0.91 7.66 -4.69
CA THR A 189 -0.96 8.92 -5.44
C THR A 189 -2.09 8.92 -6.47
N LEU A 190 -2.33 7.78 -7.13
CA LEU A 190 -3.31 7.65 -8.21
C LEU A 190 -4.73 7.42 -7.70
N VAL A 191 -4.93 6.63 -6.63
CA VAL A 191 -6.26 6.29 -6.11
C VAL A 191 -7.04 7.55 -5.72
N GLY A 192 -8.29 7.65 -6.21
CA GLY A 192 -9.18 8.80 -6.03
C GLY A 192 -8.95 9.94 -7.02
N ALA A 193 -7.96 9.85 -7.91
CA ALA A 193 -7.77 10.85 -8.96
C ALA A 193 -8.78 10.63 -10.11
N LYS A 194 -9.16 11.71 -10.80
CA LYS A 194 -10.12 11.71 -11.90
C LYS A 194 -9.44 11.96 -13.24
N GLU A 195 -10.15 11.70 -14.32
CA GLU A 195 -9.69 12.09 -15.65
C GLU A 195 -9.46 13.60 -15.70
N GLY A 196 -8.32 14.01 -16.28
CA GLY A 196 -7.86 15.39 -16.33
C GLY A 196 -6.98 15.83 -15.15
N ASP A 197 -6.96 15.09 -14.03
CA ASP A 197 -6.09 15.43 -12.89
C ASP A 197 -4.62 15.31 -13.30
N ARG A 198 -3.81 16.32 -12.94
CA ARG A 198 -2.36 16.33 -13.07
C ARG A 198 -1.72 15.97 -11.74
N LEU A 199 -0.91 14.93 -11.73
CA LEU A 199 -0.34 14.34 -10.52
C LEU A 199 1.18 14.29 -10.60
N GLU A 200 1.83 14.55 -9.48
CA GLU A 200 3.26 14.32 -9.33
C GLU A 200 3.51 12.88 -8.92
N VAL A 201 4.13 12.11 -9.80
CA VAL A 201 4.43 10.70 -9.60
C VAL A 201 5.95 10.51 -9.58
N ARG A 202 6.45 9.79 -8.57
CA ARG A 202 7.87 9.42 -8.52
C ARG A 202 8.11 8.26 -9.48
N ASP A 203 9.00 8.48 -10.43
CA ASP A 203 9.44 7.45 -11.36
C ASP A 203 10.30 6.42 -10.64
N MET A 204 9.97 5.13 -10.81
CA MET A 204 10.66 4.05 -10.09
C MET A 204 12.07 3.77 -10.63
N GLU A 205 12.33 4.07 -11.91
CA GLU A 205 13.64 3.80 -12.52
C GLU A 205 14.61 4.97 -12.31
N THR A 206 14.12 6.20 -12.48
CA THR A 206 14.97 7.40 -12.44
C THR A 206 14.99 8.07 -11.06
N GLU A 207 14.15 7.63 -10.13
CA GLU A 207 13.91 8.24 -8.80
C GLU A 207 13.50 9.72 -8.86
N LYS A 208 13.17 10.26 -10.04
CA LYS A 208 12.76 11.65 -10.24
C LYS A 208 11.24 11.77 -10.21
N ASN A 209 10.78 12.89 -9.71
CA ASN A 209 9.37 13.25 -9.79
C ASN A 209 9.07 13.73 -11.22
N ARG A 210 7.95 13.25 -11.77
CA ARG A 210 7.40 13.73 -13.05
C ARG A 210 5.91 14.02 -12.91
N PHE A 211 5.44 14.99 -13.65
CA PHE A 211 4.02 15.30 -13.72
C PHE A 211 3.36 14.44 -14.80
N LEU A 212 2.27 13.79 -14.41
CA LEU A 212 1.46 12.96 -15.30
C LEU A 212 0.01 13.39 -15.22
N THR A 213 -0.65 13.52 -16.38
CA THR A 213 -2.08 13.85 -16.49
C THR A 213 -2.87 12.59 -16.80
N ILE A 214 -3.94 12.31 -16.07
CA ILE A 214 -4.81 11.16 -16.34
C ILE A 214 -5.64 11.43 -17.59
N LYS A 215 -5.51 10.58 -18.60
CA LYS A 215 -6.24 10.69 -19.86
C LYS A 215 -7.50 9.82 -19.91
N SER A 216 -7.45 8.64 -19.34
CA SER A 216 -8.60 7.76 -19.26
C SER A 216 -8.48 6.75 -18.11
N ILE A 217 -9.64 6.34 -17.62
CA ILE A 217 -9.77 5.32 -16.57
C ILE A 217 -10.68 4.22 -17.11
N THR A 218 -10.21 2.98 -17.13
CA THR A 218 -10.95 1.82 -17.60
C THR A 218 -10.95 0.71 -16.57
N PRO A 219 -11.95 -0.19 -16.53
CA PRO A 219 -11.93 -1.31 -15.62
C PRO A 219 -10.82 -2.30 -16.00
N TYR A 220 -10.28 -2.97 -15.00
CA TYR A 220 -9.41 -4.13 -15.18
C TYR A 220 -10.28 -5.34 -15.58
N CYS A 221 -9.94 -6.01 -16.70
CA CYS A 221 -10.68 -7.17 -17.25
C CYS A 221 -9.93 -8.47 -16.98
#